data_09d54f37d63ce5ba56a87eae82b53388
#
_entry.id   09d54f37d63ce5ba56a87eae82b53388
#
_cell.length_a   1.000
_cell.length_b   1.000
_cell.length_c   1.000
_cell.angle_alpha   90.00
_cell.angle_beta   90.00
_cell.angle_gamma   90.00
#
_symmetry.space_group_name_H-M   'P 1'
#
loop_
_entity.id
_entity.type
_entity.pdbx_description
1 polymer ?
#
loop_
_entity_poly.entity_id
_entity_poly.type
_entity_poly.pdbx_seq_one_letter_code
_entity_poly.pdbx_strand_id
1 'polypeptide(L)'
;LDIKAPVNNLNRRLPVMFWIHGGGNTSGIKDYYDFSELIRRHQVLVVTINYRLGPLGWFTHPAIQGLQNGLDKTSNFGTLDIIEALKWVKKNIKNFGGDPDNITIFGESAGGHNVLSLLASPLAEGLFHKAISQSGYTTSFTVEEAYGSDQAVISNNKLASDNVLSTHDLSGYSSIKKLFLSNQQRYGEDYQRYLRSIDGKSLLETYKQISKDTYDRLPILTRDGIAVHIDGVSAGLAAAKKKNNIPVIAGSNKDELSLWLGSNRY
;
A
#
# COMPACT_ATOMS: atom_id res chain seq x y z
N LEU A 1 -15.30 -3.77 0.83
CA LEU A 1 -15.39 -3.23 2.19
C LEU A 1 -16.65 -3.75 2.90
N ASP A 2 -16.59 -3.77 4.23
CA ASP A 2 -17.74 -4.07 5.08
C ASP A 2 -17.97 -2.92 6.05
N ILE A 3 -19.24 -2.71 6.42
CA ILE A 3 -19.62 -1.70 7.40
C ILE A 3 -20.33 -2.42 8.53
N LYS A 4 -19.80 -2.29 9.73
CA LYS A 4 -20.43 -2.77 10.96
C LYS A 4 -20.89 -1.57 11.79
N ALA A 5 -22.13 -1.58 12.22
CA ALA A 5 -22.78 -0.46 12.91
C ALA A 5 -23.63 -0.94 14.09
N PRO A 6 -23.89 -0.08 15.08
CA PRO A 6 -24.89 -0.38 16.13
C PRO A 6 -26.28 -0.52 15.53
N VAL A 7 -27.13 -1.26 16.20
CA VAL A 7 -28.56 -1.37 15.83
C VAL A 7 -29.24 0.00 15.93
N ASN A 8 -30.13 0.32 15.01
CA ASN A 8 -30.90 1.57 14.96
C ASN A 8 -30.06 2.84 14.85
N ASN A 9 -29.04 2.82 13.99
CA ASN A 9 -28.06 3.91 13.83
C ASN A 9 -28.35 4.90 12.68
N LEU A 10 -29.28 4.63 11.76
CA LEU A 10 -29.41 5.31 10.47
C LEU A 10 -29.51 6.86 10.53
N ASN A 11 -30.02 7.41 11.62
CA ASN A 11 -30.18 8.86 11.79
C ASN A 11 -29.20 9.48 12.82
N ARG A 12 -28.13 8.78 13.20
CA ARG A 12 -27.34 9.16 14.38
C ARG A 12 -26.07 9.93 14.10
N ARG A 13 -25.56 9.99 12.87
CA ARG A 13 -24.25 10.61 12.55
C ARG A 13 -23.14 10.14 13.50
N LEU A 14 -22.92 8.84 13.57
CA LEU A 14 -21.93 8.23 14.46
C LEU A 14 -20.51 8.42 13.91
N PRO A 15 -19.50 8.52 14.79
CA PRO A 15 -18.10 8.50 14.36
C PRO A 15 -17.78 7.25 13.55
N VAL A 16 -16.93 7.40 12.53
CA VAL A 16 -16.50 6.32 11.63
C VAL A 16 -15.07 5.96 11.91
N MET A 17 -14.82 4.69 12.16
CA MET A 17 -13.49 4.13 12.31
C MET A 17 -13.17 3.25 11.09
N PHE A 18 -12.17 3.64 10.30
CA PHE A 18 -11.80 2.98 9.05
C PHE A 18 -10.53 2.16 9.29
N TRP A 19 -10.69 0.83 9.30
CA TRP A 19 -9.64 -0.14 9.60
C TRP A 19 -8.84 -0.53 8.36
N ILE A 20 -7.51 -0.45 8.48
CA ILE A 20 -6.53 -0.91 7.50
C ILE A 20 -5.75 -2.05 8.13
N HIS A 21 -5.94 -3.29 7.63
CA HIS A 21 -5.29 -4.46 8.22
C HIS A 21 -3.77 -4.50 7.98
N GLY A 22 -3.04 -5.20 8.84
CA GLY A 22 -1.61 -5.47 8.70
C GLY A 22 -1.31 -6.69 7.83
N GLY A 23 -0.14 -7.27 8.02
CA GLY A 23 0.34 -8.45 7.28
C GLY A 23 1.40 -8.10 6.24
N GLY A 24 2.27 -7.12 6.53
CA GLY A 24 3.43 -6.76 5.71
C GLY A 24 3.09 -6.21 4.32
N ASN A 25 1.83 -5.83 4.07
CA ASN A 25 1.29 -5.52 2.75
C ASN A 25 1.38 -6.69 1.74
N THR A 26 1.67 -7.89 2.20
CA THR A 26 1.80 -9.10 1.38
C THR A 26 0.76 -10.15 1.72
N SER A 27 0.14 -10.05 2.88
CA SER A 27 -0.89 -10.95 3.39
C SER A 27 -1.92 -10.19 4.23
N GLY A 28 -2.92 -10.90 4.75
CA GLY A 28 -3.96 -10.30 5.57
C GLY A 28 -5.31 -10.21 4.85
N ILE A 29 -6.35 -10.08 5.65
CA ILE A 29 -7.74 -9.94 5.19
C ILE A 29 -8.56 -9.22 6.24
N LYS A 30 -9.51 -8.40 5.82
CA LYS A 30 -10.40 -7.63 6.69
C LYS A 30 -11.21 -8.50 7.68
N ASP A 31 -11.48 -9.75 7.32
CA ASP A 31 -12.34 -10.66 8.06
C ASP A 31 -11.68 -11.28 9.32
N TYR A 32 -10.37 -11.06 9.52
CA TYR A 32 -9.66 -11.51 10.70
C TYR A 32 -10.00 -10.69 11.96
N TYR A 33 -10.67 -9.56 11.81
CA TYR A 33 -10.87 -8.60 12.90
C TYR A 33 -12.34 -8.47 13.25
N ASP A 34 -12.68 -8.78 14.50
CA ASP A 34 -14.01 -8.55 15.04
C ASP A 34 -14.04 -7.28 15.90
N PHE A 35 -14.75 -6.28 15.44
CA PHE A 35 -14.93 -4.99 16.13
C PHE A 35 -16.29 -4.88 16.84
N SER A 36 -17.01 -5.99 17.03
CA SER A 36 -18.36 -5.98 17.60
C SER A 36 -18.39 -5.35 18.99
N GLU A 37 -17.39 -5.63 19.81
CA GLU A 37 -17.31 -5.06 21.17
C GLU A 37 -17.02 -3.55 21.16
N LEU A 38 -16.14 -3.09 20.29
CA LEU A 38 -15.86 -1.67 20.08
C LEU A 38 -17.13 -0.92 19.66
N ILE A 39 -17.86 -1.47 18.71
CA ILE A 39 -19.10 -0.90 18.19
C ILE A 39 -20.17 -0.83 19.28
N ARG A 40 -20.34 -1.92 20.01
CA ARG A 40 -21.34 -2.02 21.07
C ARG A 40 -21.09 -1.04 22.22
N ARG A 41 -19.82 -0.90 22.65
CA ARG A 41 -19.44 -0.04 23.79
C ARG A 41 -19.40 1.44 23.44
N HIS A 42 -18.91 1.78 22.25
CA HIS A 42 -18.57 3.16 21.92
C HIS A 42 -19.46 3.81 20.88
N GLN A 43 -20.47 3.07 20.41
CA GLN A 43 -21.44 3.62 19.44
C GLN A 43 -20.76 4.27 18.22
N VAL A 44 -19.85 3.53 17.60
CA VAL A 44 -19.12 3.93 16.39
C VAL A 44 -19.48 3.01 15.23
N LEU A 45 -19.31 3.47 14.01
CA LEU A 45 -19.25 2.60 12.83
C LEU A 45 -17.82 2.14 12.62
N VAL A 46 -17.66 0.87 12.25
CA VAL A 46 -16.36 0.38 11.80
C VAL A 46 -16.48 -0.05 10.34
N VAL A 47 -15.59 0.48 9.51
CA VAL A 47 -15.41 0.09 8.11
C VAL A 47 -14.13 -0.71 8.00
N THR A 48 -14.20 -1.91 7.42
CA THR A 48 -13.04 -2.76 7.13
C THR A 48 -12.90 -2.95 5.63
N ILE A 49 -11.66 -3.01 5.15
CA ILE A 49 -11.37 -3.10 3.72
C ILE A 49 -10.38 -4.22 3.41
N ASN A 50 -10.45 -4.74 2.20
CA ASN A 50 -9.34 -5.41 1.54
C ASN A 50 -8.76 -4.45 0.49
N TYR A 51 -7.45 -4.48 0.34
CA TYR A 51 -6.70 -3.75 -0.67
C TYR A 51 -5.73 -4.70 -1.36
N ARG A 52 -5.30 -4.39 -2.57
CA ARG A 52 -4.34 -5.24 -3.30
C ARG A 52 -3.05 -5.37 -2.52
N LEU A 53 -2.52 -6.59 -2.47
CA LEU A 53 -1.37 -6.98 -1.68
C LEU A 53 -0.21 -7.42 -2.59
N GLY A 54 0.99 -7.38 -2.01
CA GLY A 54 2.19 -7.84 -2.66
C GLY A 54 2.47 -7.14 -4.00
N PRO A 55 3.04 -7.83 -4.97
CA PRO A 55 3.35 -7.25 -6.27
C PRO A 55 2.11 -6.82 -7.08
N LEU A 56 0.91 -7.30 -6.73
CA LEU A 56 -0.32 -6.84 -7.37
C LEU A 56 -0.76 -5.46 -6.85
N GLY A 57 -0.32 -5.08 -5.65
CA GLY A 57 -0.54 -3.77 -5.06
C GLY A 57 0.59 -2.76 -5.31
N TRP A 58 1.82 -3.26 -5.48
CA TRP A 58 3.01 -2.43 -5.65
C TRP A 58 3.97 -3.09 -6.64
N PHE A 59 3.89 -2.67 -7.89
CA PHE A 59 4.75 -3.16 -8.96
C PHE A 59 5.29 -2.00 -9.78
N THR A 60 6.58 -1.74 -9.66
CA THR A 60 7.26 -0.63 -10.33
C THR A 60 8.03 -1.13 -11.53
N HIS A 61 7.65 -0.71 -12.74
CA HIS A 61 8.39 -1.02 -13.95
C HIS A 61 8.23 0.12 -14.97
N PRO A 62 9.33 0.70 -15.51
CA PRO A 62 9.28 1.85 -16.41
C PRO A 62 8.39 1.63 -17.65
N ALA A 63 8.37 0.42 -18.19
CA ALA A 63 7.52 0.09 -19.34
C ALA A 63 6.01 0.09 -19.01
N ILE A 64 5.65 0.02 -17.73
CA ILE A 64 4.25 0.15 -17.29
C ILE A 64 3.93 1.59 -16.96
N GLN A 65 4.62 2.18 -15.98
CA GLN A 65 4.33 3.53 -15.51
C GLN A 65 4.68 4.62 -16.51
N GLY A 66 5.76 4.45 -17.28
CA GLY A 66 6.24 5.45 -18.25
C GLY A 66 5.29 5.76 -19.41
N LEU A 67 4.38 4.84 -19.73
CA LEU A 67 3.37 5.01 -20.79
C LEU A 67 2.00 5.46 -20.25
N GLN A 68 1.88 5.66 -18.93
CA GLN A 68 0.62 6.07 -18.29
C GLN A 68 0.57 7.57 -18.04
N ASN A 69 -0.62 8.07 -17.73
CA ASN A 69 -0.88 9.45 -17.38
C ASN A 69 -1.61 9.56 -16.04
N GLY A 70 -1.49 10.72 -15.39
CA GLY A 70 -2.20 10.98 -14.13
C GLY A 70 -1.87 9.96 -13.05
N LEU A 71 -2.91 9.45 -12.40
CA LEU A 71 -2.77 8.48 -11.30
C LEU A 71 -2.25 7.10 -11.76
N ASP A 72 -2.43 6.73 -13.02
CA ASP A 72 -1.96 5.44 -13.52
C ASP A 72 -0.42 5.38 -13.66
N LYS A 73 0.26 6.54 -13.54
CA LYS A 73 1.73 6.59 -13.43
C LYS A 73 2.27 6.06 -12.11
N THR A 74 1.44 5.98 -11.07
CA THR A 74 1.89 5.39 -9.80
C THR A 74 2.08 3.88 -9.92
N SER A 75 2.98 3.33 -9.11
CA SER A 75 3.07 1.90 -8.84
C SER A 75 2.37 1.50 -7.52
N ASN A 76 1.81 2.49 -6.79
CA ASN A 76 1.21 2.33 -5.46
C ASN A 76 -0.29 1.99 -5.54
N PHE A 77 -0.65 0.95 -6.30
CA PHE A 77 -2.06 0.60 -6.52
C PHE A 77 -2.77 0.11 -5.26
N GLY A 78 -2.06 -0.56 -4.33
CA GLY A 78 -2.62 -0.92 -3.02
C GLY A 78 -2.95 0.32 -2.18
N THR A 79 -2.13 1.37 -2.25
CA THR A 79 -2.41 2.66 -1.62
C THR A 79 -3.60 3.35 -2.28
N LEU A 80 -3.71 3.31 -3.62
CA LEU A 80 -4.87 3.86 -4.33
C LEU A 80 -6.16 3.12 -3.96
N ASP A 81 -6.13 1.80 -3.75
CA ASP A 81 -7.31 1.03 -3.31
C ASP A 81 -7.84 1.54 -1.96
N ILE A 82 -6.92 1.83 -1.01
CA ILE A 82 -7.29 2.39 0.29
C ILE A 82 -7.89 3.79 0.14
N ILE A 83 -7.29 4.62 -0.72
CA ILE A 83 -7.77 5.99 -1.01
C ILE A 83 -9.17 5.94 -1.66
N GLU A 84 -9.39 5.06 -2.61
CA GLU A 84 -10.70 4.91 -3.26
C GLU A 84 -11.78 4.40 -2.27
N ALA A 85 -11.41 3.48 -1.37
CA ALA A 85 -12.31 3.05 -0.31
C ALA A 85 -12.66 4.22 0.64
N LEU A 86 -11.69 5.07 1.00
CA LEU A 86 -11.93 6.26 1.80
C LEU A 86 -12.84 7.28 1.09
N LYS A 87 -12.62 7.52 -0.21
CA LYS A 87 -13.49 8.38 -1.03
C LYS A 87 -14.93 7.84 -1.04
N TRP A 88 -15.06 6.53 -1.22
CA TRP A 88 -16.37 5.88 -1.17
C TRP A 88 -17.04 6.07 0.19
N VAL A 89 -16.31 5.86 1.28
CA VAL A 89 -16.81 6.06 2.66
C VAL A 89 -17.23 7.52 2.86
N LYS A 90 -16.38 8.47 2.52
CA LYS A 90 -16.69 9.91 2.63
C LYS A 90 -17.99 10.27 1.92
N LYS A 91 -18.22 9.69 0.74
CA LYS A 91 -19.42 9.96 -0.08
C LYS A 91 -20.68 9.28 0.45
N ASN A 92 -20.57 8.04 0.98
CA ASN A 92 -21.74 7.17 1.17
C ASN A 92 -22.07 6.87 2.64
N ILE A 93 -21.14 7.06 3.58
CA ILE A 93 -21.28 6.54 4.95
C ILE A 93 -22.48 7.16 5.71
N LYS A 94 -22.94 8.33 5.30
CA LYS A 94 -24.13 8.96 5.85
C LYS A 94 -25.37 8.06 5.70
N ASN A 95 -25.47 7.32 4.61
CA ASN A 95 -26.59 6.40 4.36
C ASN A 95 -26.61 5.19 5.31
N PHE A 96 -25.51 4.98 6.02
CA PHE A 96 -25.34 3.93 7.03
C PHE A 96 -25.30 4.50 8.46
N GLY A 97 -25.69 5.76 8.64
CA GLY A 97 -25.72 6.43 9.95
C GLY A 97 -24.36 6.93 10.44
N GLY A 98 -23.33 6.95 9.59
CA GLY A 98 -22.01 7.47 9.89
C GLY A 98 -21.88 8.97 9.59
N ASP A 99 -20.94 9.62 10.26
CA ASP A 99 -20.57 10.99 10.02
C ASP A 99 -19.38 11.10 9.04
N PRO A 100 -19.61 11.57 7.80
CA PRO A 100 -18.53 11.74 6.83
C PRO A 100 -17.49 12.79 7.25
N ASP A 101 -17.81 13.64 8.22
CA ASP A 101 -16.92 14.67 8.75
C ASP A 101 -16.23 14.26 10.06
N ASN A 102 -16.38 12.99 10.46
CA ASN A 102 -15.73 12.42 11.63
C ASN A 102 -15.19 11.00 11.35
N ILE A 103 -14.27 10.90 10.40
CA ILE A 103 -13.60 9.64 10.02
C ILE A 103 -12.23 9.56 10.68
N THR A 104 -11.98 8.48 11.40
CA THR A 104 -10.68 8.12 11.95
C THR A 104 -10.13 6.92 11.18
N ILE A 105 -8.97 7.06 10.54
CA ILE A 105 -8.25 5.93 9.98
C ILE A 105 -7.40 5.27 11.05
N PHE A 106 -7.37 3.94 11.10
CA PHE A 106 -6.52 3.23 12.04
C PHE A 106 -6.05 1.90 11.47
N GLY A 107 -4.87 1.45 11.91
CA GLY A 107 -4.27 0.23 11.43
C GLY A 107 -3.07 -0.20 12.26
N GLU A 108 -2.73 -1.47 12.16
CA GLU A 108 -1.61 -2.08 12.89
C GLU A 108 -0.57 -2.61 11.93
N SER A 109 0.73 -2.58 12.33
CA SER A 109 1.86 -3.07 11.53
C SER A 109 1.89 -2.40 10.14
N ALA A 110 1.79 -3.17 9.05
CA ALA A 110 1.66 -2.61 7.69
C ALA A 110 0.42 -1.73 7.53
N GLY A 111 -0.68 -1.99 8.26
CA GLY A 111 -1.82 -1.09 8.33
C GLY A 111 -1.49 0.25 8.97
N GLY A 112 -0.69 0.24 10.05
CA GLY A 112 -0.13 1.46 10.66
C GLY A 112 0.82 2.21 9.72
N HIS A 113 1.61 1.48 8.93
CA HIS A 113 2.45 2.05 7.87
C HIS A 113 1.60 2.75 6.79
N ASN A 114 0.51 2.08 6.34
CA ASN A 114 -0.42 2.68 5.39
C ASN A 114 -1.11 3.93 5.98
N VAL A 115 -1.47 3.94 7.27
CA VAL A 115 -1.99 5.13 7.96
C VAL A 115 -1.01 6.30 7.86
N LEU A 116 0.28 6.07 8.16
CA LEU A 116 1.32 7.10 8.05
C LEU A 116 1.53 7.56 6.60
N SER A 117 1.48 6.63 5.65
CA SER A 117 1.56 6.94 4.22
C SER A 117 0.39 7.81 3.75
N LEU A 118 -0.84 7.53 4.20
CA LEU A 118 -2.02 8.34 3.89
C LEU A 118 -1.96 9.74 4.49
N LEU A 119 -1.42 9.88 5.71
CA LEU A 119 -1.16 11.19 6.32
C LEU A 119 -0.17 12.03 5.50
N ALA A 120 0.79 11.37 4.84
CA ALA A 120 1.80 11.99 4.00
C ALA A 120 1.34 12.22 2.55
N SER A 121 0.26 11.55 2.11
CA SER A 121 -0.18 11.55 0.71
C SER A 121 -1.10 12.75 0.40
N PRO A 122 -0.79 13.53 -0.64
CA PRO A 122 -1.68 14.60 -1.08
C PRO A 122 -3.03 14.07 -1.61
N LEU A 123 -3.08 12.82 -2.07
CA LEU A 123 -4.29 12.20 -2.61
C LEU A 123 -5.31 11.83 -1.53
N ALA A 124 -4.89 11.75 -0.28
CA ALA A 124 -5.75 11.42 0.86
C ALA A 124 -6.21 12.66 1.66
N GLU A 125 -5.81 13.86 1.23
CA GLU A 125 -6.18 15.11 1.90
C GLU A 125 -7.70 15.29 1.96
N GLY A 126 -8.21 15.63 3.16
CA GLY A 126 -9.63 15.83 3.39
C GLY A 126 -10.50 14.56 3.45
N LEU A 127 -9.93 13.37 3.27
CA LEU A 127 -10.70 12.10 3.31
C LEU A 127 -10.92 11.57 4.74
N PHE A 128 -10.13 12.01 5.70
CA PHE A 128 -10.23 11.63 7.11
C PHE A 128 -9.84 12.79 8.03
N HIS A 129 -10.13 12.66 9.32
CA HIS A 129 -10.05 13.75 10.31
C HIS A 129 -9.13 13.39 11.49
N LYS A 130 -8.85 12.11 11.72
CA LYS A 130 -7.99 11.61 12.80
C LYS A 130 -7.28 10.35 12.31
N ALA A 131 -6.15 10.02 12.93
CA ALA A 131 -5.38 8.84 12.58
C ALA A 131 -4.83 8.14 13.81
N ILE A 132 -4.79 6.79 13.77
CA ILE A 132 -4.17 5.95 14.79
C ILE A 132 -3.24 4.96 14.09
N SER A 133 -1.94 5.08 14.33
CA SER A 133 -0.93 4.16 13.79
C SER A 133 -0.39 3.27 14.90
N GLN A 134 -0.70 1.99 14.86
CA GLN A 134 -0.26 0.99 15.83
C GLN A 134 0.92 0.23 15.23
N SER A 135 2.10 0.34 15.84
CA SER A 135 3.35 -0.29 15.37
C SER A 135 3.66 0.00 13.89
N GLY A 136 3.31 1.20 13.44
CA GLY A 136 3.55 1.66 12.07
C GLY A 136 4.99 2.10 11.87
N TYR A 137 5.44 2.10 10.62
CA TYR A 137 6.78 2.50 10.21
C TYR A 137 6.72 3.39 8.96
N THR A 138 7.86 3.95 8.53
CA THR A 138 7.90 4.96 7.46
C THR A 138 8.79 4.56 6.29
N THR A 139 9.18 3.29 6.20
CA THR A 139 10.00 2.79 5.08
C THR A 139 9.28 3.01 3.74
N SER A 140 10.05 3.41 2.75
CA SER A 140 9.60 3.55 1.37
C SER A 140 10.80 3.38 0.44
N PHE A 141 10.57 2.96 -0.78
CA PHE A 141 11.60 2.63 -1.76
C PHE A 141 11.65 3.69 -2.85
N THR A 142 12.84 3.98 -3.39
CA THR A 142 12.92 4.77 -4.61
C THR A 142 12.38 3.96 -5.80
N VAL A 143 12.11 4.63 -6.92
CA VAL A 143 11.70 3.95 -8.15
C VAL A 143 12.80 2.98 -8.61
N GLU A 144 14.06 3.39 -8.50
CA GLU A 144 15.23 2.60 -8.88
C GLU A 144 15.39 1.34 -8.02
N GLU A 145 15.24 1.48 -6.69
CA GLU A 145 15.25 0.33 -5.76
C GLU A 145 14.11 -0.65 -6.04
N ALA A 146 12.94 -0.14 -6.38
CA ALA A 146 11.75 -0.95 -6.65
C ALA A 146 11.80 -1.64 -8.01
N TYR A 147 12.41 -1.00 -9.00
CA TYR A 147 12.61 -1.55 -10.33
C TYR A 147 13.81 -2.51 -10.40
N GLY A 148 14.92 -2.15 -9.78
CA GLY A 148 16.16 -2.95 -9.85
C GLY A 148 17.02 -2.63 -11.05
N SER A 149 17.22 -1.33 -11.34
CA SER A 149 18.05 -0.91 -12.49
C SER A 149 19.52 -1.31 -12.34
N ASP A 150 20.12 -1.63 -13.47
CA ASP A 150 21.42 -2.29 -13.68
C ASP A 150 22.67 -1.60 -13.12
N GLN A 151 22.58 -0.52 -12.42
CA GLN A 151 23.78 0.20 -11.98
C GLN A 151 24.09 0.02 -10.49
N ALA A 152 24.83 -1.03 -10.23
CA ALA A 152 25.92 -1.15 -9.25
C ALA A 152 25.71 -0.79 -7.77
N VAL A 153 24.67 -0.09 -7.36
CA VAL A 153 24.59 0.41 -5.97
C VAL A 153 23.37 -0.13 -5.20
N ILE A 154 22.33 -0.62 -5.90
CA ILE A 154 21.02 -0.53 -5.29
C ILE A 154 20.27 -1.84 -5.19
N SER A 155 20.46 -2.81 -6.02
CA SER A 155 19.56 -3.93 -5.96
C SER A 155 20.20 -5.27 -5.69
N ASN A 156 20.74 -5.40 -4.48
CA ASN A 156 20.70 -6.71 -3.82
C ASN A 156 19.26 -7.13 -3.47
N ASN A 157 18.28 -6.29 -3.80
CA ASN A 157 16.87 -6.63 -3.58
C ASN A 157 16.39 -7.60 -4.67
N LYS A 158 16.40 -8.88 -4.35
CA LYS A 158 15.93 -9.95 -5.23
C LYS A 158 14.46 -9.79 -5.66
N LEU A 159 13.67 -9.04 -4.88
CA LEU A 159 12.25 -8.81 -5.13
C LEU A 159 11.96 -7.52 -5.91
N ALA A 160 12.99 -6.80 -6.38
CA ALA A 160 12.81 -5.74 -7.36
C ALA A 160 12.21 -6.30 -8.66
N SER A 161 11.32 -5.57 -9.30
CA SER A 161 10.48 -6.12 -10.37
C SER A 161 11.27 -6.68 -11.55
N ASP A 162 12.35 -6.02 -11.96
CA ASP A 162 13.19 -6.49 -13.08
C ASP A 162 13.97 -7.76 -12.72
N ASN A 163 14.44 -7.88 -11.48
CA ASN A 163 15.11 -9.08 -10.99
C ASN A 163 14.14 -10.28 -10.99
N VAL A 164 12.91 -10.07 -10.54
CA VAL A 164 11.88 -11.12 -10.55
C VAL A 164 11.52 -11.51 -11.97
N LEU A 165 11.30 -10.54 -12.86
CA LEU A 165 10.99 -10.82 -14.26
C LEU A 165 12.12 -11.54 -14.98
N SER A 166 13.38 -11.28 -14.64
CA SER A 166 14.54 -11.96 -15.25
C SER A 166 14.67 -13.43 -14.83
N THR A 167 14.09 -13.81 -13.68
CA THR A 167 14.07 -15.19 -13.19
C THR A 167 12.78 -15.93 -13.55
N HIS A 168 11.75 -15.21 -13.90
CA HIS A 168 10.50 -15.80 -14.39
C HIS A 168 10.75 -16.44 -15.77
N ASP A 169 10.33 -17.68 -15.95
CA ASP A 169 10.43 -18.39 -17.25
C ASP A 169 9.42 -17.80 -18.25
N LEU A 170 9.78 -16.68 -18.83
CA LEU A 170 9.00 -15.94 -19.80
C LEU A 170 9.68 -16.09 -21.16
N SER A 171 9.14 -16.98 -21.99
CA SER A 171 9.60 -17.10 -23.38
C SER A 171 9.48 -15.74 -24.08
N GLY A 172 10.57 -15.24 -24.62
CA GLY A 172 10.61 -13.93 -25.27
C GLY A 172 10.93 -12.73 -24.37
N TYR A 173 10.95 -12.86 -23.01
CA TYR A 173 11.28 -11.77 -22.11
C TYR A 173 12.59 -11.06 -22.48
N SER A 174 13.68 -11.82 -22.64
CA SER A 174 15.00 -11.25 -22.94
C SER A 174 15.02 -10.50 -24.28
N SER A 175 14.34 -10.99 -25.29
CA SER A 175 14.25 -10.36 -26.61
C SER A 175 13.45 -9.04 -26.54
N ILE A 176 12.27 -9.07 -25.92
CA ILE A 176 11.41 -7.91 -25.77
C ILE A 176 12.05 -6.86 -24.85
N LYS A 177 12.67 -7.28 -23.73
CA LYS A 177 13.44 -6.39 -22.85
C LYS A 177 14.57 -5.71 -23.60
N LYS A 178 15.33 -6.44 -24.44
CA LYS A 178 16.41 -5.86 -25.26
C LYS A 178 15.90 -4.80 -26.22
N LEU A 179 14.78 -5.04 -26.88
CA LEU A 179 14.13 -4.07 -27.76
C LEU A 179 13.66 -2.83 -26.99
N PHE A 180 13.04 -3.02 -25.82
CA PHE A 180 12.63 -1.92 -24.96
C PHE A 180 13.83 -1.03 -24.56
N LEU A 181 14.91 -1.63 -24.07
CA LEU A 181 16.12 -0.91 -23.66
C LEU A 181 16.78 -0.16 -24.83
N SER A 182 16.73 -0.73 -26.05
CA SER A 182 17.29 -0.09 -27.24
C SER A 182 16.43 1.06 -27.79
N ASN A 183 15.13 1.02 -27.59
CA ASN A 183 14.21 2.07 -28.07
C ASN A 183 12.89 2.09 -27.26
N GLN A 184 12.91 2.77 -26.11
CA GLN A 184 11.77 2.87 -25.21
C GLN A 184 10.50 3.42 -25.85
N GLN A 185 10.61 4.41 -26.74
CA GLN A 185 9.46 4.99 -27.42
C GLN A 185 8.79 4.02 -28.39
N ARG A 186 9.60 3.30 -29.16
CA ARG A 186 9.09 2.45 -30.24
C ARG A 186 8.50 1.14 -29.76
N TYR A 187 9.12 0.53 -28.76
CA TYR A 187 8.75 -0.80 -28.26
C TYR A 187 8.10 -0.79 -26.88
N GLY A 188 7.89 0.40 -26.30
CA GLY A 188 7.33 0.54 -24.95
C GLY A 188 5.94 -0.07 -24.82
N GLU A 189 5.07 0.14 -25.81
CA GLU A 189 3.70 -0.41 -25.80
C GLU A 189 3.68 -1.95 -25.95
N ASP A 190 4.56 -2.50 -26.79
CA ASP A 190 4.66 -3.94 -26.96
C ASP A 190 5.18 -4.62 -25.69
N TYR A 191 6.16 -4.00 -25.04
CA TYR A 191 6.68 -4.50 -23.79
C TYR A 191 5.65 -4.36 -22.65
N GLN A 192 4.94 -3.25 -22.58
CA GLN A 192 3.84 -3.05 -21.63
C GLN A 192 2.75 -4.11 -21.83
N ARG A 193 2.34 -4.36 -23.07
CA ARG A 193 1.33 -5.38 -23.40
C ARG A 193 1.79 -6.77 -22.97
N TYR A 194 3.06 -7.08 -23.21
CA TYR A 194 3.66 -8.32 -22.76
C TYR A 194 3.64 -8.46 -21.24
N LEU A 195 4.11 -7.44 -20.49
CA LEU A 195 4.09 -7.47 -19.03
C LEU A 195 2.66 -7.61 -18.47
N ARG A 196 1.69 -6.97 -19.10
CA ARG A 196 0.27 -7.07 -18.72
C ARG A 196 -0.37 -8.42 -19.08
N SER A 197 0.24 -9.19 -19.95
CA SER A 197 -0.23 -10.54 -20.31
C SER A 197 0.26 -11.63 -19.34
N ILE A 198 1.19 -11.30 -18.45
CA ILE A 198 1.70 -12.23 -17.45
C ILE A 198 0.56 -12.61 -16.50
N ASP A 199 0.33 -13.90 -16.33
CA ASP A 199 -0.64 -14.40 -15.36
C ASP A 199 -0.24 -14.02 -13.92
N GLY A 200 -1.17 -13.39 -13.21
CA GLY A 200 -0.91 -12.88 -11.86
C GLY A 200 -0.56 -13.97 -10.85
N LYS A 201 -1.11 -15.18 -10.98
CA LYS A 201 -0.78 -16.31 -10.11
C LYS A 201 0.65 -16.79 -10.36
N SER A 202 1.02 -16.92 -11.63
CA SER A 202 2.37 -17.31 -12.04
C SER A 202 3.41 -16.29 -11.57
N LEU A 203 3.13 -14.99 -11.68
CA LEU A 203 3.99 -13.94 -11.14
C LEU A 203 4.15 -14.06 -9.62
N LEU A 204 3.06 -14.25 -8.88
CA LEU A 204 3.10 -14.42 -7.41
C LEU A 204 3.89 -15.66 -6.99
N GLU A 205 3.79 -16.76 -7.73
CA GLU A 205 4.58 -17.98 -7.49
C GLU A 205 6.06 -17.71 -7.68
N THR A 206 6.45 -16.92 -8.69
CA THR A 206 7.84 -16.53 -8.91
C THR A 206 8.37 -15.69 -7.71
N TYR A 207 7.61 -14.72 -7.24
CA TYR A 207 7.98 -13.95 -6.04
C TYR A 207 8.18 -14.86 -4.82
N LYS A 208 7.31 -15.84 -4.60
CA LYS A 208 7.43 -16.81 -3.49
C LYS A 208 8.64 -17.71 -3.61
N GLN A 209 9.02 -18.11 -4.84
CA GLN A 209 10.18 -18.95 -5.07
C GLN A 209 11.49 -18.20 -4.81
N ILE A 210 11.54 -16.92 -5.13
CA ILE A 210 12.72 -16.06 -4.93
C ILE A 210 12.85 -15.66 -3.47
N SER A 211 11.76 -15.29 -2.83
CA SER A 211 11.69 -14.87 -1.42
C SER A 211 11.78 -16.07 -0.48
N LYS A 212 12.98 -16.61 -0.33
CA LYS A 212 13.28 -17.66 0.65
C LYS A 212 13.80 -17.12 1.97
N ASP A 213 14.12 -15.83 2.02
CA ASP A 213 14.71 -15.16 3.16
C ASP A 213 13.70 -14.17 3.75
N THR A 214 13.57 -14.20 5.06
CA THR A 214 12.77 -13.21 5.83
C THR A 214 13.28 -11.77 5.68
N TYR A 215 14.50 -11.58 5.17
CA TYR A 215 15.09 -10.27 4.88
C TYR A 215 14.77 -9.74 3.47
N ASP A 216 14.28 -10.60 2.57
CA ASP A 216 13.87 -10.16 1.25
C ASP A 216 12.63 -9.27 1.38
N ARG A 217 12.78 -7.98 1.13
CA ARG A 217 11.69 -7.00 1.25
C ARG A 217 11.11 -6.71 -0.11
N LEU A 218 9.82 -6.99 -0.27
CA LEU A 218 9.07 -6.50 -1.42
C LEU A 218 9.10 -4.96 -1.41
N PRO A 219 9.49 -4.30 -2.52
CA PRO A 219 9.42 -2.85 -2.63
C PRO A 219 7.97 -2.37 -2.63
N ILE A 220 7.52 -1.87 -1.50
CA ILE A 220 6.19 -1.29 -1.29
C ILE A 220 6.33 0.19 -0.95
N LEU A 221 5.29 0.98 -1.21
CA LEU A 221 5.30 2.43 -1.02
C LEU A 221 6.46 3.10 -1.77
N THR A 222 6.45 2.94 -3.09
CA THR A 222 7.45 3.54 -3.97
C THR A 222 7.30 5.07 -3.99
N ARG A 223 8.41 5.77 -3.85
CA ARG A 223 8.52 7.24 -3.84
C ARG A 223 8.32 7.80 -5.25
N ASP A 224 7.09 7.84 -5.70
CA ASP A 224 6.73 8.24 -7.08
C ASP A 224 6.36 9.72 -7.22
N GLY A 225 6.25 10.45 -6.10
CA GLY A 225 5.81 11.84 -6.08
C GLY A 225 4.31 12.03 -6.39
N ILE A 226 3.56 10.95 -6.56
CA ILE A 226 2.12 10.95 -6.87
C ILE A 226 1.33 10.49 -5.65
N ALA A 227 1.44 9.22 -5.29
CA ALA A 227 0.79 8.64 -4.12
C ALA A 227 1.66 8.72 -2.86
N VAL A 228 2.98 8.56 -3.03
CA VAL A 228 3.99 8.67 -1.97
C VAL A 228 4.95 9.81 -2.29
N HIS A 229 5.25 10.64 -1.27
CA HIS A 229 6.16 11.78 -1.42
C HIS A 229 7.50 11.35 -2.02
N ILE A 230 8.07 12.17 -2.91
CA ILE A 230 9.30 11.84 -3.63
C ILE A 230 10.50 11.59 -2.69
N ASP A 231 10.54 12.25 -1.55
CA ASP A 231 11.56 12.04 -0.51
C ASP A 231 11.13 11.03 0.55
N GLY A 232 10.04 10.29 0.31
CA GLY A 232 9.52 9.23 1.17
C GLY A 232 8.49 9.66 2.20
N VAL A 233 7.96 8.67 2.93
CA VAL A 233 6.86 8.86 3.88
C VAL A 233 7.24 9.82 5.01
N SER A 234 8.44 9.71 5.57
CA SER A 234 8.89 10.61 6.65
C SER A 234 8.93 12.08 6.22
N ALA A 235 9.44 12.36 5.03
CA ALA A 235 9.47 13.71 4.48
C ALA A 235 8.05 14.23 4.17
N GLY A 236 7.20 13.36 3.62
CA GLY A 236 5.79 13.66 3.39
C GLY A 236 5.04 14.02 4.67
N LEU A 237 5.27 13.29 5.77
CA LEU A 237 4.71 13.60 7.09
C LEU A 237 5.16 14.97 7.60
N ALA A 238 6.45 15.30 7.45
CA ALA A 238 6.99 16.60 7.83
C ALA A 238 6.37 17.75 7.01
N ALA A 239 6.13 17.52 5.72
CA ALA A 239 5.45 18.47 4.84
C ALA A 239 3.96 18.61 5.18
N ALA A 240 3.27 17.50 5.42
CA ALA A 240 1.85 17.47 5.79
C ALA A 240 1.57 18.16 7.14
N LYS A 241 2.47 18.02 8.12
CA LYS A 241 2.35 18.69 9.43
C LYS A 241 2.21 20.22 9.31
N LYS A 242 2.80 20.81 8.28
CA LYS A 242 2.72 22.26 8.04
C LYS A 242 1.37 22.70 7.47
N LYS A 243 0.61 21.78 6.87
CA LYS A 243 -0.66 22.06 6.18
C LYS A 243 -1.88 21.58 6.94
N ASN A 244 -1.79 20.40 7.57
CA ASN A 244 -2.93 19.68 8.13
C ASN A 244 -2.74 19.46 9.62
N ASN A 245 -3.69 19.94 10.42
CA ASN A 245 -3.70 19.75 11.88
C ASN A 245 -4.55 18.53 12.25
N ILE A 246 -4.21 17.34 11.68
CA ILE A 246 -4.91 16.09 11.97
C ILE A 246 -4.37 15.51 13.28
N PRO A 247 -5.21 15.27 14.31
CA PRO A 247 -4.81 14.57 15.51
C PRO A 247 -4.34 13.14 15.21
N VAL A 248 -3.19 12.76 15.77
CA VAL A 248 -2.56 11.45 15.54
C VAL A 248 -2.26 10.80 16.88
N ILE A 249 -2.65 9.52 17.01
CA ILE A 249 -2.14 8.62 18.05
C ILE A 249 -1.17 7.67 17.36
N ALA A 250 0.06 7.59 17.83
CA ALA A 250 1.04 6.63 17.34
C ALA A 250 1.68 5.91 18.53
N GLY A 251 1.91 4.61 18.39
CA GLY A 251 2.52 3.79 19.41
C GLY A 251 3.13 2.51 18.88
N SER A 252 4.00 1.92 19.68
CA SER A 252 4.62 0.63 19.46
C SER A 252 4.66 -0.17 20.75
N ASN A 253 4.79 -1.48 20.65
CA ASN A 253 4.99 -2.33 21.81
C ASN A 253 6.44 -2.24 22.30
N LYS A 254 6.66 -2.50 23.60
CA LYS A 254 7.99 -2.46 24.23
C LYS A 254 8.97 -3.42 23.57
N ASP A 255 8.50 -4.61 23.23
CA ASP A 255 9.32 -5.73 22.79
C ASP A 255 9.18 -6.06 21.29
N GLU A 256 8.82 -5.09 20.48
CA GLU A 256 8.67 -5.22 19.00
C GLU A 256 9.91 -5.86 18.34
N LEU A 257 11.11 -5.37 18.70
CA LEU A 257 12.37 -5.90 18.17
C LEU A 257 12.60 -7.35 18.57
N SER A 258 12.18 -7.76 19.76
CA SER A 258 12.31 -9.14 20.22
C SER A 258 11.48 -10.11 19.38
N LEU A 259 10.29 -9.68 18.91
CA LEU A 259 9.47 -10.45 17.99
C LEU A 259 10.20 -10.68 16.65
N TRP A 260 10.74 -9.64 16.08
CA TRP A 260 11.43 -9.70 14.79
C TRP A 260 12.77 -10.43 14.86
N LEU A 261 13.56 -10.20 15.93
CA LEU A 261 14.82 -10.88 16.15
C LEU A 261 14.64 -12.33 16.59
N GLY A 262 13.58 -12.62 17.36
CA GLY A 262 13.28 -13.97 17.84
C GLY A 262 12.83 -14.92 16.74
N SER A 263 12.19 -14.41 15.68
CA SER A 263 11.80 -15.21 14.50
C SER A 263 12.98 -15.54 13.58
N ASN A 264 14.11 -14.89 13.78
CA ASN A 264 15.36 -15.06 13.01
C ASN A 264 16.38 -15.95 13.70
N ARG A 265 15.97 -16.78 14.65
CA ARG A 265 16.87 -17.75 15.28
C ARG A 265 17.12 -18.94 14.35
N TYR A 266 18.34 -18.91 13.77
CA TYR A 266 19.12 -20.00 13.17
C TYR A 266 18.70 -20.48 11.82
#